data_561c1012636170fd46cd1d084c769ec7
#
_entry.id   561c1012636170fd46cd1d084c769ec7
#
_cell.length_a   1.000
_cell.length_b   1.000
_cell.length_c   1.000
_cell.angle_alpha   90.00
_cell.angle_beta   90.00
_cell.angle_gamma   90.00
#
_symmetry.space_group_name_H-M   'P 1'
#
loop_
_entity.id
_entity.type
_entity.pdbx_description
1 polymer ?
#
loop_
_entity_poly.entity_id
_entity_poly.type
_entity_poly.pdbx_seq_one_letter_code
_entity_poly.pdbx_strand_id
1 'polypeptide(L)'
;LLTAPYVLFRDDTTGSVTLFTDPEEMIVAHEAEEFFPALARMQAARAAGKYLTGYMSYEAGYLFEKKLAPLVSAQRDVPLLCFGVFTSPAGDVEQASPGPLINADDFLSDIKPGWTLEDYRKQFSKLHQHLRQGDCYQANLTMPVHARWHGDPLTAFWSLIERQPVKYGALVNLGGPVILSRSPELFFAVQDGWIETHPMKGTIKRGASPAQDAELIVGMMKDEKTLAENRMIVDLLRNDISRIGEVGTLDVPKLFEIETYPTVHQMVSHVRAKLLPDMTVEDVFAALFPCGSVTGAPKMRAMEILHDLEIGPRNVYCGAIGMISPDGDMRFSVAIRTISLFEDGGATFNVGGGIVFDSTADAEYDECLLKAKFATGEKRLV
;
A
#
# COMPACT_ATOMS: atom_id res chain seq x y z
N LEU A 1 13.81 -2.64 -24.72
CA LEU A 1 13.11 -3.37 -23.64
C LEU A 1 13.93 -3.23 -22.36
N LEU A 2 13.26 -2.82 -21.27
CA LEU A 2 13.89 -2.77 -19.96
C LEU A 2 14.33 -4.17 -19.54
N THR A 3 15.56 -4.27 -19.02
CA THR A 3 16.10 -5.52 -18.49
C THR A 3 16.14 -5.41 -16.96
N ALA A 4 15.66 -6.43 -16.26
CA ALA A 4 15.76 -6.48 -14.79
C ALA A 4 17.26 -6.50 -14.36
N PRO A 5 17.60 -5.92 -13.19
CA PRO A 5 16.69 -5.29 -12.21
C PRO A 5 16.42 -3.81 -12.50
N TYR A 6 15.16 -3.38 -12.26
CA TYR A 6 14.75 -1.98 -12.38
C TYR A 6 13.54 -1.64 -11.49
N VAL A 7 13.35 -0.35 -11.20
CA VAL A 7 12.16 0.18 -10.54
C VAL A 7 11.66 1.40 -11.30
N LEU A 8 10.36 1.42 -11.60
CA LEU A 8 9.69 2.52 -12.29
C LEU A 8 8.59 3.07 -11.38
N PHE A 9 8.58 4.38 -11.16
CA PHE A 9 7.49 5.11 -10.52
C PHE A 9 6.74 5.95 -11.55
N ARG A 10 5.44 6.05 -11.37
CA ARG A 10 4.56 6.83 -12.23
C ARG A 10 3.52 7.59 -11.43
N ASP A 11 3.44 8.90 -11.67
CA ASP A 11 2.32 9.75 -11.22
C ASP A 11 1.43 10.07 -12.43
N ASP A 12 0.21 9.52 -12.45
CA ASP A 12 -0.72 9.74 -13.57
C ASP A 12 -1.37 11.11 -13.54
N THR A 13 -1.33 11.81 -12.40
CA THR A 13 -1.90 13.17 -12.29
C THR A 13 -1.03 14.20 -13.00
N THR A 14 0.27 13.98 -13.03
CA THR A 14 1.25 14.85 -13.69
C THR A 14 1.82 14.24 -14.97
N GLY A 15 1.67 12.93 -15.15
CA GLY A 15 2.30 12.17 -16.22
C GLY A 15 3.79 11.89 -15.98
N SER A 16 4.34 12.24 -14.82
CA SER A 16 5.76 12.06 -14.53
C SER A 16 6.14 10.59 -14.37
N VAL A 17 7.32 10.24 -14.87
CA VAL A 17 7.93 8.92 -14.74
C VAL A 17 9.32 9.08 -14.14
N THR A 18 9.64 8.23 -13.16
CA THR A 18 10.98 8.11 -12.60
C THR A 18 11.44 6.66 -12.73
N LEU A 19 12.55 6.43 -13.39
CA LEU A 19 13.10 5.11 -13.65
C LEU A 19 14.46 4.95 -12.96
N PHE A 20 14.67 3.79 -12.35
CA PHE A 20 15.96 3.36 -11.79
C PHE A 20 16.34 2.03 -12.43
N THR A 21 17.55 1.96 -13.01
CA THR A 21 18.12 0.76 -13.64
C THR A 21 19.52 0.50 -13.08
N ASP A 22 19.99 -0.72 -13.25
CA ASP A 22 21.37 -1.10 -12.94
C ASP A 22 21.78 -0.77 -11.48
N PRO A 23 21.11 -1.37 -10.47
CA PRO A 23 21.48 -1.16 -9.09
C PRO A 23 22.92 -1.64 -8.83
N GLU A 24 23.70 -0.83 -8.08
CA GLU A 24 25.05 -1.21 -7.66
C GLU A 24 25.02 -2.34 -6.65
N GLU A 25 23.95 -2.45 -5.88
CA GLU A 25 23.76 -3.43 -4.82
C GLU A 25 22.26 -3.76 -4.67
N MET A 26 21.99 -5.01 -4.29
CA MET A 26 20.68 -5.44 -3.84
C MET A 26 20.70 -5.66 -2.33
N ILE A 27 19.78 -5.01 -1.61
CA ILE A 27 19.56 -5.21 -0.19
C ILE A 27 18.27 -6.00 -0.03
N VAL A 28 18.40 -7.27 0.34
CA VAL A 28 17.28 -8.20 0.49
C VAL A 28 17.33 -8.82 1.87
N ALA A 29 16.18 -8.99 2.51
CA ALA A 29 16.01 -9.75 3.74
C ALA A 29 14.91 -10.78 3.54
N HIS A 30 15.25 -12.05 3.52
CA HIS A 30 14.31 -13.16 3.46
C HIS A 30 13.89 -13.61 4.86
N GLU A 31 14.84 -13.69 5.78
CA GLU A 31 14.61 -14.17 7.13
C GLU A 31 14.57 -13.02 8.15
N ALA A 32 13.95 -13.29 9.29
CA ALA A 32 13.77 -12.28 10.34
C ALA A 32 15.10 -11.70 10.86
N GLU A 33 16.13 -12.55 10.95
CA GLU A 33 17.47 -12.19 11.43
C GLU A 33 18.19 -11.25 10.45
N GLU A 34 17.83 -11.27 9.17
CA GLU A 34 18.43 -10.43 8.12
C GLU A 34 17.81 -9.02 8.08
N PHE A 35 16.63 -8.83 8.68
CA PHE A 35 15.83 -7.64 8.50
C PHE A 35 16.50 -6.37 9.04
N PHE A 36 16.89 -6.34 10.31
CA PHE A 36 17.56 -5.17 10.90
C PHE A 36 18.97 -4.91 10.31
N PRO A 37 19.79 -5.93 10.03
CA PRO A 37 21.00 -5.75 9.23
C PRO A 37 20.75 -5.13 7.85
N ALA A 38 19.66 -5.49 7.17
CA ALA A 38 19.28 -4.88 5.88
C ALA A 38 18.91 -3.40 6.04
N LEU A 39 18.14 -3.02 7.07
CA LEU A 39 17.84 -1.61 7.37
C LEU A 39 19.11 -0.81 7.67
N ALA A 40 20.06 -1.37 8.39
CA ALA A 40 21.36 -0.73 8.66
C ALA A 40 22.16 -0.52 7.35
N ARG A 41 22.14 -1.49 6.41
CA ARG A 41 22.74 -1.34 5.07
C ARG A 41 22.04 -0.24 4.26
N MET A 42 20.71 -0.16 4.32
CA MET A 42 19.96 0.92 3.68
C MET A 42 20.39 2.30 4.21
N GLN A 43 20.52 2.43 5.54
CA GLN A 43 20.99 3.67 6.18
C GLN A 43 22.41 4.02 5.74
N ALA A 44 23.31 3.04 5.65
CA ALA A 44 24.69 3.24 5.19
C ALA A 44 24.73 3.68 3.72
N ALA A 45 23.95 3.04 2.84
CA ALA A 45 23.87 3.41 1.43
C ALA A 45 23.33 4.84 1.25
N ARG A 46 22.28 5.24 2.01
CA ARG A 46 21.80 6.62 2.03
C ARG A 46 22.90 7.60 2.43
N ALA A 47 23.61 7.32 3.54
CA ALA A 47 24.71 8.15 4.03
C ALA A 47 25.88 8.24 3.02
N ALA A 48 26.05 7.23 2.18
CA ALA A 48 27.00 7.24 1.05
C ALA A 48 26.50 7.98 -0.20
N GLY A 49 25.36 8.66 -0.12
CA GLY A 49 24.83 9.47 -1.21
C GLY A 49 24.08 8.68 -2.29
N LYS A 50 23.52 7.52 -1.92
CA LYS A 50 22.81 6.64 -2.86
C LYS A 50 21.29 6.77 -2.72
N TYR A 51 20.60 6.51 -3.83
CA TYR A 51 19.16 6.28 -3.87
C TYR A 51 18.86 4.82 -3.51
N LEU A 52 17.75 4.61 -2.79
CA LEU A 52 17.22 3.27 -2.54
C LEU A 52 15.77 3.21 -3.03
N THR A 53 15.44 2.21 -3.82
CA THR A 53 14.07 2.01 -4.29
C THR A 53 13.67 0.54 -4.22
N GLY A 54 12.44 0.28 -3.82
CA GLY A 54 11.96 -1.09 -3.64
C GLY A 54 10.72 -1.18 -2.77
N TYR A 55 10.61 -2.27 -2.03
CA TYR A 55 9.46 -2.52 -1.16
C TYR A 55 9.83 -3.18 0.17
N MET A 56 8.94 -3.01 1.13
CA MET A 56 8.89 -3.73 2.39
C MET A 56 7.54 -4.47 2.46
N SER A 57 7.55 -5.79 2.73
CA SER A 57 6.34 -6.60 2.86
C SER A 57 5.63 -6.33 4.18
N TYR A 58 4.33 -6.61 4.25
CA TYR A 58 3.52 -6.38 5.45
C TYR A 58 4.09 -7.08 6.68
N GLU A 59 4.56 -8.31 6.51
CA GLU A 59 5.08 -9.15 7.61
C GLU A 59 6.34 -8.58 8.26
N ALA A 60 7.11 -7.73 7.58
CA ALA A 60 8.21 -7.00 8.19
C ALA A 60 7.74 -6.12 9.37
N GLY A 61 6.48 -5.68 9.34
CA GLY A 61 5.86 -4.93 10.42
C GLY A 61 5.79 -5.68 11.76
N TYR A 62 5.72 -7.00 11.73
CA TYR A 62 5.74 -7.79 12.96
C TYR A 62 7.08 -7.69 13.70
N LEU A 63 8.19 -7.47 12.97
CA LEU A 63 9.54 -7.44 13.56
C LEU A 63 9.81 -6.17 14.37
N PHE A 64 9.10 -5.08 14.12
CA PHE A 64 9.22 -3.86 14.93
C PHE A 64 8.61 -4.00 16.32
N GLU A 65 7.81 -5.06 16.55
CA GLU A 65 7.14 -5.31 17.82
C GLU A 65 7.50 -6.69 18.37
N LYS A 66 8.22 -6.73 19.48
CA LYS A 66 8.71 -7.99 20.09
C LYS A 66 7.63 -9.05 20.29
N LYS A 67 6.39 -8.64 20.60
CA LYS A 67 5.26 -9.55 20.79
C LYS A 67 4.77 -10.16 19.49
N LEU A 68 4.91 -9.45 18.38
CA LEU A 68 4.44 -9.86 17.06
C LEU A 68 5.52 -10.61 16.27
N ALA A 69 6.80 -10.42 16.58
CA ALA A 69 7.90 -11.04 15.86
C ALA A 69 7.75 -12.56 15.66
N PRO A 70 7.23 -13.35 16.62
CA PRO A 70 6.99 -14.78 16.42
C PRO A 70 5.91 -15.11 15.37
N LEU A 71 5.09 -14.12 14.96
CA LEU A 71 4.03 -14.29 13.96
C LEU A 71 4.57 -14.19 12.52
N VAL A 72 5.83 -13.86 12.32
CA VAL A 72 6.43 -13.80 10.98
C VAL A 72 6.42 -15.19 10.36
N SER A 73 5.56 -15.40 9.38
CA SER A 73 5.44 -16.68 8.68
C SER A 73 6.71 -16.99 7.88
N ALA A 74 7.21 -18.22 7.96
CA ALA A 74 8.25 -18.73 7.07
C ALA A 74 7.72 -19.04 5.65
N GLN A 75 6.39 -19.14 5.47
CA GLN A 75 5.74 -19.46 4.19
C GLN A 75 5.36 -18.18 3.42
N ARG A 76 6.30 -17.26 3.30
CA ARG A 76 6.12 -16.05 2.48
C ARG A 76 6.58 -16.31 1.04
N ASP A 77 5.86 -15.74 0.09
CA ASP A 77 6.20 -15.82 -1.33
C ASP A 77 7.19 -14.72 -1.77
N VAL A 78 7.44 -13.74 -0.88
CA VAL A 78 8.32 -12.60 -1.13
C VAL A 78 9.24 -12.35 0.08
N PRO A 79 10.42 -11.71 -0.11
CA PRO A 79 11.24 -11.26 1.01
C PRO A 79 10.54 -10.24 1.89
N LEU A 80 10.98 -10.11 3.14
CA LEU A 80 10.52 -9.08 4.08
C LEU A 80 10.85 -7.67 3.57
N LEU A 81 11.98 -7.53 2.89
CA LEU A 81 12.49 -6.29 2.35
C LEU A 81 13.28 -6.58 1.08
N CYS A 82 13.08 -5.78 0.02
CA CYS A 82 13.82 -5.86 -1.23
C CYS A 82 14.01 -4.45 -1.80
N PHE A 83 15.26 -3.95 -1.78
CA PHE A 83 15.63 -2.64 -2.29
C PHE A 83 16.86 -2.73 -3.20
N GLY A 84 16.81 -2.02 -4.32
CA GLY A 84 18.00 -1.71 -5.12
C GLY A 84 18.65 -0.42 -4.63
N VAL A 85 19.98 -0.38 -4.66
CA VAL A 85 20.82 0.79 -4.38
C VAL A 85 21.29 1.37 -5.69
N PHE A 86 21.03 2.65 -5.95
CA PHE A 86 21.30 3.29 -7.23
C PHE A 86 22.10 4.60 -7.05
N THR A 87 22.91 4.94 -8.05
CA THR A 87 23.63 6.22 -8.07
C THR A 87 22.71 7.39 -8.35
N SER A 88 21.78 7.23 -9.28
CA SER A 88 20.83 8.27 -9.71
C SER A 88 19.63 7.64 -10.43
N PRO A 89 18.53 8.38 -10.58
CA PRO A 89 17.51 8.00 -11.56
C PRO A 89 18.10 7.94 -12.97
N ALA A 90 17.56 7.08 -13.83
CA ALA A 90 17.95 7.00 -15.23
C ALA A 90 17.57 8.29 -15.97
N GLY A 91 18.49 8.80 -16.79
CA GLY A 91 18.25 10.03 -17.58
C GLY A 91 17.29 9.81 -18.76
N ASP A 92 17.23 8.58 -19.28
CA ASP A 92 16.37 8.19 -20.41
C ASP A 92 15.20 7.33 -19.90
N VAL A 93 14.02 7.92 -19.90
CA VAL A 93 12.76 7.25 -19.54
C VAL A 93 12.00 6.70 -20.76
N GLU A 94 12.48 6.92 -22.00
CA GLU A 94 11.84 6.40 -23.22
C GLU A 94 11.83 4.87 -23.22
N GLN A 95 12.85 4.24 -22.61
CA GLN A 95 12.92 2.78 -22.45
C GLN A 95 11.77 2.23 -21.59
N ALA A 96 11.17 3.07 -20.75
CA ALA A 96 10.01 2.71 -19.94
C ALA A 96 8.67 2.94 -20.66
N SER A 97 8.71 3.41 -21.92
CA SER A 97 7.51 3.59 -22.71
C SER A 97 6.89 2.24 -23.06
N PRO A 98 5.55 2.14 -23.02
CA PRO A 98 4.89 0.89 -23.39
C PRO A 98 5.11 0.59 -24.86
N GLY A 99 5.27 -0.70 -25.17
CA GLY A 99 5.00 -1.21 -26.50
C GLY A 99 3.51 -1.05 -26.85
N PRO A 100 3.02 -1.74 -27.88
CA PRO A 100 1.59 -1.78 -28.16
C PRO A 100 0.85 -2.23 -26.89
N LEU A 101 -0.07 -1.38 -26.39
CA LEU A 101 -0.86 -1.73 -25.19
C LEU A 101 -1.69 -2.98 -25.48
N ILE A 102 -1.65 -3.92 -24.55
CA ILE A 102 -2.58 -5.05 -24.52
C ILE A 102 -3.88 -4.57 -23.86
N ASN A 103 -4.99 -5.26 -24.19
CA ASN A 103 -6.16 -5.08 -23.35
C ASN A 103 -5.84 -5.58 -21.95
N ALA A 104 -5.97 -4.70 -20.96
CA ALA A 104 -5.71 -5.06 -19.55
C ALA A 104 -6.55 -6.25 -19.08
N ASP A 105 -7.65 -6.60 -19.78
CA ASP A 105 -8.43 -7.80 -19.53
C ASP A 105 -7.69 -9.09 -19.91
N ASP A 106 -6.72 -9.05 -20.80
CA ASP A 106 -6.10 -10.26 -21.34
C ASP A 106 -4.86 -10.71 -20.57
N PHE A 107 -4.36 -9.87 -19.63
CA PHE A 107 -3.13 -10.20 -18.93
C PHE A 107 -3.32 -11.16 -17.74
N LEU A 108 -4.51 -11.25 -17.15
CA LEU A 108 -4.85 -12.21 -16.09
C LEU A 108 -5.92 -13.20 -16.55
N SER A 109 -5.71 -14.48 -16.21
CA SER A 109 -6.67 -15.58 -16.39
C SER A 109 -6.82 -16.40 -15.12
N ASP A 110 -7.76 -17.34 -15.07
CA ASP A 110 -7.99 -18.28 -13.97
C ASP A 110 -8.11 -17.60 -12.59
N ILE A 111 -8.81 -16.47 -12.55
CA ILE A 111 -8.90 -15.60 -11.38
C ILE A 111 -9.83 -16.24 -10.34
N LYS A 112 -9.32 -16.50 -9.14
CA LYS A 112 -10.04 -17.16 -8.05
C LYS A 112 -9.82 -16.42 -6.72
N PRO A 113 -10.88 -15.97 -6.03
CA PRO A 113 -10.76 -15.45 -4.68
C PRO A 113 -10.37 -16.57 -3.70
N GLY A 114 -9.56 -16.26 -2.71
CA GLY A 114 -9.13 -17.21 -1.68
C GLY A 114 -10.27 -17.67 -0.76
N TRP A 115 -11.30 -16.85 -0.63
CA TRP A 115 -12.53 -17.18 0.11
C TRP A 115 -13.78 -17.10 -0.77
N THR A 116 -14.68 -18.04 -0.57
CA THR A 116 -16.09 -17.89 -0.95
C THR A 116 -16.79 -16.90 0.01
N LEU A 117 -17.99 -16.43 -0.36
CA LEU A 117 -18.80 -15.60 0.55
C LEU A 117 -19.06 -16.32 1.90
N GLU A 118 -19.25 -17.65 1.88
CA GLU A 118 -19.47 -18.42 3.11
C GLU A 118 -18.23 -18.45 4.00
N ASP A 119 -17.03 -18.61 3.42
CA ASP A 119 -15.77 -18.58 4.18
C ASP A 119 -15.52 -17.18 4.74
N TYR A 120 -15.76 -16.14 3.94
CA TYR A 120 -15.66 -14.75 4.39
C TYR A 120 -16.59 -14.48 5.57
N ARG A 121 -17.85 -14.90 5.51
CA ARG A 121 -18.82 -14.78 6.62
C ARG A 121 -18.33 -15.45 7.90
N LYS A 122 -17.66 -16.60 7.81
CA LYS A 122 -17.09 -17.30 8.98
C LYS A 122 -15.99 -16.45 9.64
N GLN A 123 -15.05 -15.93 8.85
CA GLN A 123 -13.96 -15.12 9.40
C GLN A 123 -14.45 -13.75 9.88
N PHE A 124 -15.35 -13.12 9.12
CA PHE A 124 -16.03 -11.90 9.54
C PHE A 124 -16.72 -12.05 10.90
N SER A 125 -17.44 -13.15 11.11
CA SER A 125 -18.14 -13.40 12.37
C SER A 125 -17.19 -13.50 13.57
N LYS A 126 -16.01 -14.12 13.38
CA LYS A 126 -14.97 -14.18 14.41
C LYS A 126 -14.41 -12.79 14.71
N LEU A 127 -14.06 -12.03 13.65
CA LEU A 127 -13.59 -10.66 13.81
C LEU A 127 -14.63 -9.78 14.50
N HIS A 128 -15.90 -9.90 14.10
CA HIS A 128 -16.99 -9.14 14.69
C HIS A 128 -17.22 -9.48 16.17
N GLN A 129 -16.88 -10.72 16.60
CA GLN A 129 -16.87 -11.07 18.01
C GLN A 129 -15.79 -10.30 18.78
N HIS A 130 -14.57 -10.13 18.22
CA HIS A 130 -13.52 -9.32 18.82
C HIS A 130 -13.90 -7.84 18.92
N LEU A 131 -14.58 -7.30 17.91
CA LEU A 131 -15.14 -5.93 17.95
C LEU A 131 -16.17 -5.78 19.08
N ARG A 132 -17.08 -6.74 19.24
CA ARG A 132 -18.08 -6.75 20.34
C ARG A 132 -17.47 -6.87 21.73
N GLN A 133 -16.35 -7.57 21.85
CA GLN A 133 -15.62 -7.73 23.12
C GLN A 133 -14.74 -6.51 23.45
N GLY A 134 -14.59 -5.58 22.51
CA GLY A 134 -13.74 -4.41 22.67
C GLY A 134 -12.24 -4.68 22.49
N ASP A 135 -11.87 -5.82 21.92
CA ASP A 135 -10.47 -6.17 21.61
C ASP A 135 -9.87 -5.21 20.57
N CYS A 136 -10.67 -4.77 19.62
CA CYS A 136 -10.34 -3.73 18.66
C CYS A 136 -11.57 -2.93 18.25
N TYR A 137 -11.38 -1.74 17.70
CA TYR A 137 -12.45 -0.87 17.21
C TYR A 137 -12.65 -1.01 15.69
N GLN A 138 -11.58 -1.35 15.00
CA GLN A 138 -11.52 -1.62 13.57
C GLN A 138 -10.40 -2.63 13.29
N ALA A 139 -10.61 -3.50 12.29
CA ALA A 139 -9.53 -4.30 11.70
C ALA A 139 -9.77 -4.49 10.20
N ASN A 140 -8.69 -4.42 9.42
CA ASN A 140 -8.75 -4.51 7.95
C ASN A 140 -8.65 -5.97 7.52
N LEU A 141 -9.79 -6.66 7.40
CA LEU A 141 -9.86 -8.07 7.00
C LEU A 141 -9.59 -8.22 5.51
N THR A 142 -8.65 -9.11 5.16
CA THR A 142 -8.19 -9.27 3.77
C THR A 142 -8.20 -10.72 3.32
N MET A 143 -8.27 -10.91 2.00
CA MET A 143 -8.12 -12.22 1.38
C MET A 143 -7.29 -12.13 0.10
N PRO A 144 -6.50 -13.17 -0.23
CA PRO A 144 -5.80 -13.25 -1.51
C PRO A 144 -6.79 -13.53 -2.65
N VAL A 145 -6.40 -13.10 -3.85
CA VAL A 145 -6.98 -13.51 -5.12
C VAL A 145 -5.84 -14.07 -5.96
N HIS A 146 -5.97 -15.32 -6.38
CA HIS A 146 -4.99 -16.01 -7.19
C HIS A 146 -5.38 -15.95 -8.66
N ALA A 147 -4.39 -15.85 -9.54
CA ALA A 147 -4.60 -15.81 -10.98
C ALA A 147 -3.39 -16.42 -11.74
N ARG A 148 -3.52 -16.54 -13.04
CA ARG A 148 -2.40 -16.77 -13.95
C ARG A 148 -2.15 -15.51 -14.76
N TRP A 149 -0.89 -15.13 -14.95
CA TRP A 149 -0.53 -13.97 -15.74
C TRP A 149 0.16 -14.35 -17.04
N HIS A 150 0.03 -13.48 -18.06
CA HIS A 150 0.56 -13.67 -19.40
C HIS A 150 1.09 -12.35 -19.95
N GLY A 151 2.06 -12.43 -20.85
CA GLY A 151 2.61 -11.28 -21.57
C GLY A 151 3.78 -10.61 -20.86
N ASP A 152 3.94 -9.32 -21.08
CA ASP A 152 5.04 -8.53 -20.57
C ASP A 152 4.59 -7.66 -19.38
N PRO A 153 5.30 -7.71 -18.22
CA PRO A 153 4.92 -6.94 -17.04
C PRO A 153 4.87 -5.42 -17.24
N LEU A 154 5.77 -4.87 -18.06
CA LEU A 154 5.79 -3.43 -18.34
C LEU A 154 4.53 -3.02 -19.11
N THR A 155 4.18 -3.77 -20.15
CA THR A 155 2.96 -3.55 -20.93
C THR A 155 1.70 -3.69 -20.05
N ALA A 156 1.67 -4.71 -19.17
CA ALA A 156 0.57 -4.89 -18.21
C ALA A 156 0.44 -3.69 -17.26
N PHE A 157 1.55 -3.20 -16.70
CA PHE A 157 1.57 -2.03 -15.84
C PHE A 157 0.95 -0.79 -16.50
N TRP A 158 1.33 -0.51 -17.76
CA TRP A 158 0.79 0.62 -18.51
C TRP A 158 -0.70 0.42 -18.83
N SER A 159 -1.13 -0.80 -19.15
CA SER A 159 -2.53 -1.11 -19.44
C SER A 159 -3.45 -0.92 -18.21
N LEU A 160 -2.93 -1.09 -17.00
CA LEU A 160 -3.68 -0.86 -15.76
C LEU A 160 -3.95 0.62 -15.49
N ILE A 161 -3.24 1.57 -16.14
CA ILE A 161 -3.44 3.01 -15.95
C ILE A 161 -4.87 3.42 -16.34
N GLU A 162 -5.38 2.89 -17.44
CA GLU A 162 -6.73 3.22 -17.93
C GLU A 162 -7.82 2.84 -16.91
N ARG A 163 -7.60 1.76 -16.15
CA ARG A 163 -8.54 1.30 -15.12
C ARG A 163 -8.41 2.04 -13.81
N GLN A 164 -7.18 2.32 -13.44
CA GLN A 164 -6.85 2.88 -12.14
C GLN A 164 -5.75 3.94 -12.27
N PRO A 165 -6.07 5.15 -12.75
CA PRO A 165 -5.12 6.26 -12.71
C PRO A 165 -4.86 6.65 -11.26
N VAL A 166 -3.59 6.76 -10.86
CA VAL A 166 -3.17 7.00 -9.48
C VAL A 166 -1.95 7.92 -9.41
N LYS A 167 -1.72 8.48 -8.23
CA LYS A 167 -0.54 9.31 -7.96
C LYS A 167 0.71 8.48 -7.64
N TYR A 168 0.54 7.26 -7.11
CA TYR A 168 1.66 6.43 -6.62
C TYR A 168 1.73 5.09 -7.36
N GLY A 169 1.80 5.14 -8.70
CA GLY A 169 2.04 3.96 -9.51
C GLY A 169 3.49 3.48 -9.38
N ALA A 170 3.71 2.17 -9.27
CA ALA A 170 5.04 1.59 -9.23
C ALA A 170 5.10 0.22 -9.93
N LEU A 171 6.18 -0.01 -10.66
CA LEU A 171 6.57 -1.33 -11.16
C LEU A 171 7.95 -1.64 -10.57
N VAL A 172 8.04 -2.71 -9.78
CA VAL A 172 9.28 -3.15 -9.14
C VAL A 172 9.67 -4.51 -9.70
N ASN A 173 10.81 -4.58 -10.35
CA ASN A 173 11.39 -5.81 -10.90
C ASN A 173 12.85 -5.91 -10.45
N LEU A 174 13.07 -6.46 -9.27
CA LEU A 174 14.37 -6.52 -8.58
C LEU A 174 14.91 -7.95 -8.43
N GLY A 175 14.55 -8.87 -9.34
CA GLY A 175 15.05 -10.25 -9.35
C GLY A 175 14.28 -11.23 -8.46
N GLY A 176 13.09 -10.83 -8.00
CA GLY A 176 12.06 -11.68 -7.37
C GLY A 176 10.76 -11.58 -8.14
N PRO A 177 9.60 -11.77 -7.50
CA PRO A 177 8.32 -11.49 -8.14
C PRO A 177 8.26 -10.04 -8.65
N VAL A 178 7.70 -9.86 -9.84
CA VAL A 178 7.49 -8.52 -10.39
C VAL A 178 6.25 -7.92 -9.74
N ILE A 179 6.38 -6.72 -9.17
CA ILE A 179 5.31 -6.05 -8.44
C ILE A 179 4.72 -4.94 -9.30
N LEU A 180 3.45 -5.03 -9.60
CA LEU A 180 2.67 -4.00 -10.28
C LEU A 180 1.75 -3.32 -9.27
N SER A 181 2.03 -2.07 -8.91
CA SER A 181 1.24 -1.32 -7.93
C SER A 181 0.55 -0.13 -8.57
N ARG A 182 -0.76 0.00 -8.30
CA ARG A 182 -1.61 1.13 -8.67
C ARG A 182 -2.19 1.77 -7.41
N SER A 183 -1.29 2.15 -6.47
CA SER A 183 -1.71 2.68 -5.17
C SER A 183 -2.22 4.12 -5.27
N PRO A 184 -3.40 4.42 -4.71
CA PRO A 184 -3.89 5.78 -4.57
C PRO A 184 -3.35 6.47 -3.31
N GLU A 185 -2.78 5.72 -2.34
CA GLU A 185 -2.56 6.18 -0.98
C GLU A 185 -1.09 6.42 -0.66
N LEU A 186 -0.77 7.64 -0.21
CA LEU A 186 0.52 7.95 0.40
C LEU A 186 0.59 7.29 1.78
N PHE A 187 1.61 6.46 1.99
CA PHE A 187 1.92 5.96 3.32
C PHE A 187 2.59 7.07 4.13
N PHE A 188 3.72 7.56 3.69
CA PHE A 188 4.35 8.76 4.19
C PHE A 188 5.30 9.37 3.16
N ALA A 189 5.55 10.67 3.31
CA ALA A 189 6.66 11.36 2.66
C ALA A 189 7.48 12.11 3.70
N VAL A 190 8.79 12.14 3.50
CA VAL A 190 9.72 13.04 4.20
C VAL A 190 10.26 13.98 3.15
N GLN A 191 10.13 15.29 3.39
CA GLN A 191 10.67 16.31 2.52
C GLN A 191 11.18 17.48 3.37
N ASP A 192 12.42 17.89 3.14
CA ASP A 192 13.06 18.99 3.88
C ASP A 192 12.93 18.83 5.42
N GLY A 193 13.02 17.59 5.92
CA GLY A 193 12.91 17.27 7.35
C GLY A 193 11.48 17.29 7.90
N TRP A 194 10.46 17.48 7.06
CA TRP A 194 9.05 17.30 7.44
C TRP A 194 8.55 15.94 7.00
N ILE A 195 7.89 15.22 7.91
CA ILE A 195 7.15 14.02 7.60
C ILE A 195 5.67 14.32 7.48
N GLU A 196 5.04 13.74 6.45
CA GLU A 196 3.59 13.83 6.25
C GLU A 196 2.98 12.49 5.84
N THR A 197 1.72 12.30 6.15
CA THR A 197 0.89 11.18 5.71
C THR A 197 -0.50 11.68 5.31
N HIS A 198 -1.10 11.02 4.30
CA HIS A 198 -2.39 11.41 3.75
C HIS A 198 -3.41 10.27 3.87
N PRO A 199 -3.97 10.03 5.08
CA PRO A 199 -5.00 9.01 5.25
C PRO A 199 -6.23 9.32 4.42
N MET A 200 -6.75 8.28 3.78
CA MET A 200 -7.91 8.35 2.88
C MET A 200 -9.02 7.46 3.41
N LYS A 201 -10.16 8.08 3.73
CA LYS A 201 -11.41 7.37 4.07
C LYS A 201 -12.59 8.10 3.47
N GLY A 202 -13.47 7.34 2.84
CA GLY A 202 -14.59 7.89 2.07
C GLY A 202 -14.22 8.07 0.59
N THR A 203 -14.87 7.30 -0.25
CA THR A 203 -14.73 7.36 -1.71
C THR A 203 -16.12 7.34 -2.33
N ILE A 204 -16.40 8.26 -3.24
CA ILE A 204 -17.65 8.32 -3.96
C ILE A 204 -17.38 8.49 -5.46
N LYS A 205 -18.17 7.84 -6.30
CA LYS A 205 -18.07 7.99 -7.76
C LYS A 205 -18.40 9.42 -8.19
N ARG A 206 -17.81 9.83 -9.31
CA ARG A 206 -18.17 11.09 -9.96
C ARG A 206 -19.63 11.10 -10.39
N GLY A 207 -20.25 12.25 -10.27
CA GLY A 207 -21.58 12.50 -10.81
C GLY A 207 -21.57 12.62 -12.34
N ALA A 208 -22.75 12.50 -12.94
CA ALA A 208 -22.92 12.68 -14.37
C ALA A 208 -22.86 14.16 -14.82
N SER A 209 -22.85 15.11 -13.86
CA SER A 209 -22.76 16.54 -14.12
C SER A 209 -22.05 17.27 -12.97
N PRO A 210 -21.52 18.48 -13.20
CA PRO A 210 -20.93 19.30 -12.14
C PRO A 210 -21.86 19.58 -10.96
N ALA A 211 -23.16 19.72 -11.21
CA ALA A 211 -24.16 19.94 -10.16
C ALA A 211 -24.30 18.68 -9.26
N GLN A 212 -24.37 17.51 -9.88
CA GLN A 212 -24.42 16.24 -9.15
C GLN A 212 -23.10 15.97 -8.40
N ASP A 213 -21.93 16.31 -8.96
CA ASP A 213 -20.66 16.25 -8.26
C ASP A 213 -20.69 17.09 -6.97
N ALA A 214 -21.20 18.32 -7.05
CA ALA A 214 -21.31 19.19 -5.89
C ALA A 214 -22.25 18.62 -4.80
N GLU A 215 -23.39 18.03 -5.19
CA GLU A 215 -24.31 17.37 -4.26
C GLU A 215 -23.66 16.16 -3.58
N LEU A 216 -22.93 15.34 -4.32
CA LEU A 216 -22.23 14.16 -3.82
C LEU A 216 -21.14 14.57 -2.82
N ILE A 217 -20.35 15.60 -3.11
CA ILE A 217 -19.34 16.16 -2.20
C ILE A 217 -19.99 16.65 -0.90
N VAL A 218 -21.08 17.42 -0.99
CA VAL A 218 -21.82 17.90 0.19
C VAL A 218 -22.38 16.73 0.99
N GLY A 219 -22.87 15.68 0.34
CA GLY A 219 -23.34 14.45 0.99
C GLY A 219 -22.22 13.77 1.79
N MET A 220 -21.05 13.59 1.15
CA MET A 220 -19.88 12.98 1.79
C MET A 220 -19.39 13.79 3.01
N MET A 221 -19.37 15.11 2.91
CA MET A 221 -18.98 15.99 4.02
C MET A 221 -19.97 16.02 5.19
N LYS A 222 -21.15 15.45 5.02
CA LYS A 222 -22.18 15.32 6.07
C LYS A 222 -22.36 13.89 6.56
N ASP A 223 -21.68 12.91 5.95
CA ASP A 223 -21.78 11.53 6.35
C ASP A 223 -20.99 11.29 7.63
N GLU A 224 -21.69 11.23 8.77
CA GLU A 224 -21.11 11.08 10.10
C GLU A 224 -20.22 9.84 10.22
N LYS A 225 -20.58 8.74 9.54
CA LYS A 225 -19.78 7.51 9.55
C LYS A 225 -18.43 7.74 8.87
N THR A 226 -18.41 8.26 7.66
CA THR A 226 -17.18 8.56 6.91
C THR A 226 -16.28 9.53 7.68
N LEU A 227 -16.87 10.58 8.27
CA LEU A 227 -16.12 11.54 9.09
C LEU A 227 -15.53 10.90 10.35
N ALA A 228 -16.27 10.02 11.03
CA ALA A 228 -15.80 9.32 12.21
C ALA A 228 -14.65 8.34 11.88
N GLU A 229 -14.78 7.57 10.80
CA GLU A 229 -13.73 6.67 10.32
C GLU A 229 -12.46 7.43 9.93
N ASN A 230 -12.58 8.53 9.17
CA ASN A 230 -11.43 9.36 8.80
C ASN A 230 -10.74 9.94 10.04
N ARG A 231 -11.52 10.50 10.98
CA ARG A 231 -10.97 11.05 12.25
C ARG A 231 -10.22 9.99 13.05
N MET A 232 -10.74 8.78 13.15
CA MET A 232 -10.09 7.68 13.88
C MET A 232 -8.72 7.36 13.27
N ILE A 233 -8.60 7.30 11.93
CA ILE A 233 -7.32 7.05 11.26
C ILE A 233 -6.39 8.25 11.41
N VAL A 234 -6.88 9.47 11.33
CA VAL A 234 -6.08 10.69 11.61
C VAL A 234 -5.49 10.63 13.02
N ASP A 235 -6.26 10.26 14.04
CA ASP A 235 -5.78 10.16 15.42
C ASP A 235 -4.75 9.04 15.58
N LEU A 236 -4.93 7.91 14.90
CA LEU A 236 -3.96 6.82 14.88
C LEU A 236 -2.61 7.30 14.29
N LEU A 237 -2.65 7.96 13.14
CA LEU A 237 -1.44 8.43 12.46
C LEU A 237 -0.79 9.62 13.18
N ARG A 238 -1.56 10.48 13.83
CA ARG A 238 -1.02 11.50 14.75
C ARG A 238 -0.22 10.87 15.88
N ASN A 239 -0.75 9.80 16.48
CA ASN A 239 -0.03 9.04 17.51
C ASN A 239 1.27 8.45 16.96
N ASP A 240 1.24 7.84 15.78
CA ASP A 240 2.42 7.24 15.16
C ASP A 240 3.49 8.31 14.85
N ILE A 241 3.12 9.41 14.19
CA ILE A 241 4.03 10.52 13.85
C ILE A 241 4.57 11.22 15.10
N SER A 242 3.77 11.34 16.18
CA SER A 242 4.22 12.00 17.41
C SER A 242 5.44 11.33 18.06
N ARG A 243 5.70 10.06 17.75
CA ARG A 243 6.85 9.30 18.27
C ARG A 243 8.19 9.76 17.69
N ILE A 244 8.17 10.37 16.50
CA ILE A 244 9.35 10.76 15.72
C ILE A 244 9.33 12.24 15.34
N GLY A 245 8.29 12.98 15.71
CA GLY A 245 8.13 14.40 15.43
C GLY A 245 8.65 15.30 16.57
N GLU A 246 9.21 16.45 16.21
CA GLU A 246 9.57 17.51 17.20
C GLU A 246 8.31 17.95 17.94
N VAL A 247 8.42 18.08 19.28
CA VAL A 247 7.31 18.51 20.14
C VAL A 247 6.81 19.89 19.72
N GLY A 248 5.49 20.01 19.54
CA GLY A 248 4.84 21.26 19.13
C GLY A 248 4.76 21.49 17.61
N THR A 249 5.28 20.58 16.79
CA THR A 249 5.21 20.69 15.32
C THR A 249 4.14 19.82 14.68
N LEU A 250 3.56 18.87 15.44
CA LEU A 250 2.48 18.02 14.95
C LEU A 250 1.25 18.85 14.59
N ASP A 251 0.84 18.77 13.35
CA ASP A 251 -0.24 19.56 12.76
C ASP A 251 -1.13 18.72 11.83
N VAL A 252 -2.39 19.11 11.70
CA VAL A 252 -3.35 18.58 10.74
C VAL A 252 -3.83 19.73 9.85
N PRO A 253 -3.00 20.16 8.88
CA PRO A 253 -3.27 21.37 8.09
C PRO A 253 -4.54 21.24 7.24
N LYS A 254 -4.92 20.01 6.91
CA LYS A 254 -6.13 19.71 6.15
C LYS A 254 -6.83 18.53 6.80
N LEU A 255 -8.06 18.76 7.21
CA LEU A 255 -8.93 17.73 7.78
C LEU A 255 -10.17 17.62 6.89
N PHE A 256 -10.47 16.39 6.40
CA PHE A 256 -11.63 16.09 5.54
C PHE A 256 -11.65 16.86 4.21
N GLU A 257 -10.48 17.10 3.61
CA GLU A 257 -10.39 17.68 2.27
C GLU A 257 -10.93 16.69 1.23
N ILE A 258 -11.69 17.21 0.25
CA ILE A 258 -12.16 16.38 -0.86
C ILE A 258 -11.25 16.59 -2.05
N GLU A 259 -10.52 15.55 -2.40
CA GLU A 259 -9.75 15.47 -3.64
C GLU A 259 -10.61 14.88 -4.75
N THR A 260 -10.61 15.53 -5.93
CA THR A 260 -11.36 15.09 -7.09
C THR A 260 -10.44 14.46 -8.12
N TYR A 261 -10.68 13.19 -8.40
CA TYR A 261 -9.99 12.40 -9.43
C TYR A 261 -10.92 12.19 -10.64
N PRO A 262 -10.39 11.71 -11.77
CA PRO A 262 -11.21 11.51 -12.98
C PRO A 262 -12.45 10.64 -12.75
N THR A 263 -12.38 9.66 -11.87
CA THR A 263 -13.44 8.64 -11.65
C THR A 263 -14.12 8.72 -10.28
N VAL A 264 -13.52 9.41 -9.31
CA VAL A 264 -14.00 9.44 -7.92
C VAL A 264 -13.70 10.78 -7.25
N HIS A 265 -14.48 11.09 -6.20
CA HIS A 265 -14.10 12.02 -5.14
C HIS A 265 -13.62 11.22 -3.94
N GLN A 266 -12.59 11.69 -3.27
CA GLN A 266 -11.99 11.01 -2.13
C GLN A 266 -11.75 11.98 -0.98
N MET A 267 -12.14 11.57 0.23
CA MET A 267 -11.87 12.36 1.43
C MET A 267 -10.49 12.02 1.97
N VAL A 268 -9.64 13.04 2.06
CA VAL A 268 -8.24 12.95 2.49
C VAL A 268 -8.01 13.91 3.65
N SER A 269 -7.23 13.48 4.61
CA SER A 269 -6.71 14.36 5.66
C SER A 269 -5.19 14.37 5.60
N HIS A 270 -4.56 15.46 6.05
CA HIS A 270 -3.10 15.59 6.05
C HIS A 270 -2.62 15.69 7.50
N VAL A 271 -1.70 14.82 7.87
CA VAL A 271 -1.04 14.85 9.18
C VAL A 271 0.45 15.03 8.93
N ARG A 272 1.07 16.02 9.59
CA ARG A 272 2.50 16.28 9.43
C ARG A 272 3.16 16.68 10.75
N ALA A 273 4.48 16.47 10.80
CA ALA A 273 5.33 17.01 11.84
C ALA A 273 6.74 17.24 11.30
N LYS A 274 7.53 18.06 11.97
CA LYS A 274 8.96 18.13 11.70
C LYS A 274 9.64 16.94 12.38
N LEU A 275 10.47 16.20 11.65
CA LEU A 275 11.19 15.06 12.21
C LEU A 275 12.18 15.50 13.29
N LEU A 276 12.33 14.68 14.31
CA LEU A 276 13.43 14.80 15.25
C LEU A 276 14.77 14.70 14.50
N PRO A 277 15.84 15.38 14.97
CA PRO A 277 17.16 15.22 14.37
C PRO A 277 17.63 13.76 14.37
N ASP A 278 18.44 13.40 13.39
CA ASP A 278 19.14 12.12 13.28
C ASP A 278 18.25 10.87 13.18
N MET A 279 16.97 11.03 12.81
CA MET A 279 16.09 9.89 12.55
C MET A 279 16.64 9.02 11.42
N THR A 280 16.78 7.74 11.71
CA THR A 280 17.21 6.72 10.76
C THR A 280 16.02 6.18 9.93
N VAL A 281 16.32 5.45 8.87
CA VAL A 281 15.30 4.70 8.10
C VAL A 281 14.53 3.74 9.02
N GLU A 282 15.26 3.05 9.92
CA GLU A 282 14.65 2.14 10.90
C GLU A 282 13.67 2.86 11.83
N ASP A 283 14.04 4.03 12.38
CA ASP A 283 13.20 4.78 13.31
C ASP A 283 11.88 5.21 12.68
N VAL A 284 11.93 5.69 11.41
CA VAL A 284 10.74 6.11 10.68
C VAL A 284 9.81 4.92 10.44
N PHE A 285 10.34 3.79 9.96
CA PHE A 285 9.52 2.60 9.74
C PHE A 285 9.02 1.99 11.06
N ALA A 286 9.81 1.92 12.10
CA ALA A 286 9.40 1.42 13.41
C ALA A 286 8.27 2.25 14.05
N ALA A 287 8.19 3.55 13.74
CA ALA A 287 7.11 4.39 14.23
C ALA A 287 5.80 4.19 13.45
N LEU A 288 5.87 4.00 12.13
CA LEU A 288 4.72 4.10 11.24
C LEU A 288 4.22 2.76 10.70
N PHE A 289 5.14 1.81 10.44
CA PHE A 289 4.86 0.60 9.66
C PHE A 289 4.31 -0.56 10.50
N PRO A 290 3.34 -1.33 9.99
CA PRO A 290 2.57 -1.07 8.77
C PRO A 290 1.60 0.11 8.94
N CYS A 291 1.13 0.65 7.80
CA CYS A 291 0.21 1.80 7.82
C CYS A 291 -1.06 1.51 8.65
N GLY A 292 -1.44 2.47 9.47
CA GLY A 292 -2.63 2.35 10.33
C GLY A 292 -3.93 2.12 9.56
N SER A 293 -4.06 2.70 8.36
CA SER A 293 -5.26 2.59 7.51
C SER A 293 -5.53 1.17 7.02
N VAL A 294 -4.50 0.31 6.94
CA VAL A 294 -4.60 -1.07 6.45
C VAL A 294 -4.37 -2.14 7.53
N THR A 295 -4.24 -1.73 8.78
CA THR A 295 -4.14 -2.61 9.94
C THR A 295 -5.41 -2.58 10.77
N GLY A 296 -5.51 -1.68 11.72
CA GLY A 296 -6.66 -1.48 12.58
C GLY A 296 -6.30 -0.73 13.86
N ALA A 297 -7.26 -0.58 14.75
CA ALA A 297 -7.10 0.15 16.00
C ALA A 297 -7.63 -0.68 17.20
N PRO A 298 -6.78 -0.91 18.22
CA PRO A 298 -5.35 -0.65 18.34
C PRO A 298 -4.51 -1.50 17.37
N LYS A 299 -3.46 -0.91 16.76
CA LYS A 299 -2.67 -1.52 15.67
C LYS A 299 -2.18 -2.93 15.99
N MET A 300 -1.43 -3.10 17.08
CA MET A 300 -0.84 -4.40 17.46
C MET A 300 -1.91 -5.48 17.66
N ARG A 301 -3.00 -5.15 18.37
CA ARG A 301 -4.06 -6.10 18.63
C ARG A 301 -4.81 -6.51 17.37
N ALA A 302 -5.07 -5.55 16.49
CA ALA A 302 -5.67 -5.84 15.18
C ALA A 302 -4.76 -6.76 14.33
N MET A 303 -3.45 -6.53 14.33
CA MET A 303 -2.48 -7.38 13.62
C MET A 303 -2.47 -8.83 14.15
N GLU A 304 -2.52 -9.03 15.49
CA GLU A 304 -2.64 -10.37 16.08
C GLU A 304 -3.91 -11.09 15.60
N ILE A 305 -5.06 -10.42 15.72
CA ILE A 305 -6.36 -10.98 15.34
C ILE A 305 -6.39 -11.33 13.85
N LEU A 306 -5.91 -10.44 13.00
CA LEU A 306 -5.90 -10.64 11.54
C LEU A 306 -4.98 -11.78 11.12
N HIS A 307 -3.82 -11.93 11.77
CA HIS A 307 -2.92 -13.07 11.55
C HIS A 307 -3.63 -14.41 11.79
N ASP A 308 -4.47 -14.51 12.84
CA ASP A 308 -5.18 -15.75 13.16
C ASP A 308 -6.38 -16.01 12.22
N LEU A 309 -6.91 -14.99 11.58
CA LEU A 309 -8.11 -15.08 10.75
C LEU A 309 -7.81 -15.21 9.25
N GLU A 310 -6.74 -14.62 8.75
CA GLU A 310 -6.41 -14.60 7.33
C GLU A 310 -5.80 -15.93 6.86
N ILE A 311 -5.92 -16.24 5.57
CA ILE A 311 -5.47 -17.53 5.00
C ILE A 311 -3.94 -17.70 5.11
N GLY A 312 -3.21 -16.60 5.03
CA GLY A 312 -1.75 -16.62 5.01
C GLY A 312 -1.16 -15.23 4.97
N PRO A 313 0.13 -15.10 4.68
CA PRO A 313 0.82 -13.81 4.65
C PRO A 313 0.24 -12.89 3.56
N ARG A 314 0.24 -11.60 3.86
CA ARG A 314 -0.17 -10.56 2.91
C ARG A 314 0.90 -10.27 1.86
N ASN A 315 2.14 -10.66 2.14
CA ASN A 315 3.28 -10.42 1.27
C ASN A 315 3.48 -8.90 1.03
N VAL A 316 3.59 -8.46 -0.25
CA VAL A 316 3.73 -7.03 -0.55
C VAL A 316 2.46 -6.24 -0.26
N TYR A 317 1.29 -6.87 -0.33
CA TYR A 317 0.02 -6.19 -0.07
C TYR A 317 -0.06 -5.63 1.35
N CYS A 318 -0.51 -4.39 1.50
CA CYS A 318 -0.49 -3.62 2.76
C CYS A 318 0.92 -3.34 3.31
N GLY A 319 1.97 -3.68 2.58
CA GLY A 319 3.33 -3.24 2.81
C GLY A 319 3.56 -1.82 2.29
N ALA A 320 4.80 -1.48 1.99
CA ALA A 320 5.19 -0.16 1.46
C ALA A 320 6.07 -0.30 0.23
N ILE A 321 5.82 0.54 -0.78
CA ILE A 321 6.65 0.64 -2.00
C ILE A 321 7.10 2.09 -2.13
N GLY A 322 8.39 2.32 -2.36
CA GLY A 322 8.85 3.69 -2.46
C GLY A 322 10.33 3.87 -2.68
N MET A 323 10.78 5.07 -2.37
CA MET A 323 12.16 5.51 -2.59
C MET A 323 12.68 6.36 -1.43
N ILE A 324 13.99 6.32 -1.26
CA ILE A 324 14.77 7.16 -0.35
C ILE A 324 15.82 7.86 -1.19
N SER A 325 15.92 9.18 -1.07
CA SER A 325 16.92 10.00 -1.75
C SER A 325 18.17 10.20 -0.87
N PRO A 326 19.31 10.58 -1.45
CA PRO A 326 20.54 10.84 -0.71
C PRO A 326 20.43 11.95 0.34
N ASP A 327 19.63 12.98 0.07
CA ASP A 327 19.36 14.11 0.96
C ASP A 327 18.48 13.77 2.18
N GLY A 328 17.93 12.54 2.19
CA GLY A 328 17.09 12.04 3.25
C GLY A 328 15.59 12.17 2.99
N ASP A 329 15.21 12.72 1.85
CA ASP A 329 13.82 12.70 1.42
C ASP A 329 13.35 11.26 1.15
N MET A 330 12.11 10.99 1.50
CA MET A 330 11.50 9.66 1.36
C MET A 330 10.10 9.81 0.79
N ARG A 331 9.67 8.84 -0.02
CA ARG A 331 8.28 8.74 -0.45
C ARG A 331 7.88 7.29 -0.57
N PHE A 332 6.89 6.90 0.21
CA PHE A 332 6.36 5.54 0.23
C PHE A 332 4.84 5.55 0.07
N SER A 333 4.34 4.66 -0.75
CA SER A 333 2.91 4.37 -0.87
C SER A 333 2.54 3.13 -0.09
N VAL A 334 1.29 3.07 0.37
CA VAL A 334 0.70 1.82 0.88
C VAL A 334 0.54 0.86 -0.29
N ALA A 335 1.08 -0.35 -0.21
CA ALA A 335 1.00 -1.32 -1.30
C ALA A 335 -0.40 -1.98 -1.37
N ILE A 336 -1.42 -1.19 -1.72
CA ILE A 336 -2.77 -1.65 -2.08
C ILE A 336 -2.97 -1.54 -3.58
N ARG A 337 -3.94 -2.28 -4.14
CA ARG A 337 -4.10 -2.41 -5.60
C ARG A 337 -2.80 -2.82 -6.26
N THR A 338 -2.19 -3.83 -5.68
CA THR A 338 -0.85 -4.31 -6.00
C THR A 338 -0.92 -5.79 -6.37
N ILE A 339 -0.29 -6.15 -7.47
CA ILE A 339 -0.24 -7.51 -8.02
C ILE A 339 1.20 -7.98 -7.97
N SER A 340 1.43 -9.19 -7.44
CA SER A 340 2.71 -9.90 -7.51
C SER A 340 2.64 -10.92 -8.63
N LEU A 341 3.60 -10.86 -9.56
CA LEU A 341 3.74 -11.78 -10.70
C LEU A 341 4.93 -12.70 -10.46
N PHE A 342 4.69 -14.00 -10.45
CA PHE A 342 5.71 -15.02 -10.17
C PHE A 342 6.24 -15.65 -11.48
N GLU A 343 7.46 -16.15 -11.45
CA GLU A 343 8.13 -16.77 -12.62
C GLU A 343 7.42 -18.00 -13.16
N ASP A 344 6.71 -18.73 -12.28
CA ASP A 344 5.91 -19.90 -12.70
C ASP A 344 4.61 -19.55 -13.46
N GLY A 345 4.40 -18.24 -13.71
CA GLY A 345 3.19 -17.70 -14.33
C GLY A 345 2.03 -17.52 -13.35
N GLY A 346 2.23 -17.72 -12.05
CA GLY A 346 1.28 -17.38 -11.00
C GLY A 346 1.19 -15.87 -10.80
N ALA A 347 0.02 -15.39 -10.40
CA ALA A 347 -0.17 -14.03 -9.93
C ALA A 347 -1.03 -14.02 -8.67
N THR A 348 -0.70 -13.13 -7.75
CA THR A 348 -1.49 -12.93 -6.53
C THR A 348 -1.67 -11.45 -6.26
N PHE A 349 -2.89 -11.08 -5.89
CA PHE A 349 -3.19 -9.77 -5.32
C PHE A 349 -4.23 -9.94 -4.21
N ASN A 350 -4.21 -9.05 -3.23
CA ASN A 350 -5.14 -9.16 -2.13
C ASN A 350 -6.17 -8.01 -2.19
N VAL A 351 -7.31 -8.28 -1.60
CA VAL A 351 -8.40 -7.32 -1.39
C VAL A 351 -8.88 -7.40 0.05
N GLY A 352 -9.45 -6.30 0.55
CA GLY A 352 -9.95 -6.26 1.92
C GLY A 352 -10.61 -4.94 2.24
N GLY A 353 -11.19 -4.87 3.43
CA GLY A 353 -11.87 -3.70 3.95
C GLY A 353 -11.73 -3.55 5.46
N GLY A 354 -11.88 -2.32 5.93
CA GLY A 354 -11.86 -2.01 7.37
C GLY A 354 -13.20 -2.37 8.01
N ILE A 355 -13.24 -3.47 8.74
CA ILE A 355 -14.42 -3.94 9.44
C ILE A 355 -14.59 -3.18 10.75
N VAL A 356 -15.75 -2.59 10.93
CA VAL A 356 -16.20 -1.89 12.15
C VAL A 356 -17.45 -2.56 12.72
N PHE A 357 -17.88 -2.10 13.88
CA PHE A 357 -19.02 -2.71 14.59
C PHE A 357 -20.32 -2.79 13.76
N ASP A 358 -20.59 -1.78 12.94
CA ASP A 358 -21.80 -1.71 12.11
C ASP A 358 -21.65 -2.35 10.73
N SER A 359 -20.49 -2.93 10.42
CA SER A 359 -20.25 -3.63 9.15
C SER A 359 -21.09 -4.90 9.04
N THR A 360 -21.43 -5.27 7.81
CA THR A 360 -22.08 -6.54 7.47
C THR A 360 -21.22 -7.37 6.53
N ALA A 361 -21.16 -8.68 6.73
CA ALA A 361 -20.30 -9.57 5.96
C ALA A 361 -20.53 -9.47 4.44
N ASP A 362 -21.79 -9.38 4.03
CA ASP A 362 -22.14 -9.36 2.60
C ASP A 362 -21.69 -8.06 1.93
N ALA A 363 -21.93 -6.91 2.58
CA ALA A 363 -21.50 -5.62 2.03
C ALA A 363 -19.97 -5.51 1.95
N GLU A 364 -19.24 -5.99 2.96
CA GLU A 364 -17.79 -5.97 2.97
C GLU A 364 -17.17 -6.94 1.95
N TYR A 365 -17.80 -8.10 1.72
CA TYR A 365 -17.39 -9.02 0.67
C TYR A 365 -17.60 -8.43 -0.72
N ASP A 366 -18.76 -7.80 -0.96
CA ASP A 366 -19.04 -7.09 -2.22
C ASP A 366 -18.06 -5.96 -2.45
N GLU A 367 -17.65 -5.23 -1.40
CA GLU A 367 -16.61 -4.20 -1.48
C GLU A 367 -15.24 -4.81 -1.85
N CYS A 368 -14.88 -5.99 -1.31
CA CYS A 368 -13.67 -6.71 -1.70
C CYS A 368 -13.69 -7.04 -3.21
N LEU A 369 -14.81 -7.58 -3.71
CA LEU A 369 -14.96 -7.89 -5.14
C LEU A 369 -14.91 -6.63 -6.02
N LEU A 370 -15.50 -5.53 -5.55
CA LEU A 370 -15.43 -4.24 -6.24
C LEU A 370 -13.98 -3.74 -6.31
N LYS A 371 -13.23 -3.84 -5.21
CA LYS A 371 -11.82 -3.46 -5.17
C LYS A 371 -10.95 -4.32 -6.07
N ALA A 372 -11.30 -5.59 -6.30
CA ALA A 372 -10.57 -6.47 -7.22
C ALA A 372 -10.62 -6.00 -8.69
N LYS A 373 -11.60 -5.19 -9.08
CA LYS A 373 -11.80 -4.74 -10.46
C LYS A 373 -10.62 -3.96 -11.04
N PHE A 374 -9.75 -3.37 -10.22
CA PHE A 374 -8.53 -2.74 -10.73
C PHE A 374 -7.65 -3.72 -11.52
N ALA A 375 -7.62 -4.99 -11.10
CA ALA A 375 -6.87 -6.06 -11.74
C ALA A 375 -7.72 -6.87 -12.73
N THR A 376 -8.99 -7.16 -12.37
CA THR A 376 -9.85 -8.09 -13.11
C THR A 376 -10.72 -7.43 -14.18
N GLY A 377 -10.86 -6.10 -14.17
CA GLY A 377 -11.84 -5.40 -14.99
C GLY A 377 -13.27 -5.82 -14.65
N GLU A 378 -14.08 -6.06 -15.66
CA GLU A 378 -15.46 -6.55 -15.49
C GLU A 378 -15.58 -8.08 -15.39
N LYS A 379 -14.46 -8.82 -15.40
CA LYS A 379 -14.48 -10.28 -15.18
C LYS A 379 -15.08 -10.58 -13.82
N ARG A 380 -16.05 -11.48 -13.78
CA ARG A 380 -16.61 -11.96 -12.52
C ARG A 380 -15.60 -12.86 -11.82
N LEU A 381 -15.38 -12.60 -10.54
CA LEU A 381 -14.75 -13.54 -9.64
C LEU A 381 -15.79 -14.61 -9.30
N VAL A 382 -15.53 -15.85 -9.69
CA VAL A 382 -16.45 -17.01 -9.52
C VAL A 382 -15.85 -17.94 -8.47
#